data_638fa9f32fa67f2e7e325fb218d51394
#
_entry.id   638fa9f32fa67f2e7e325fb218d51394
#
_cell.length_a   1.000
_cell.length_b   1.000
_cell.length_c   1.000
_cell.angle_alpha   90.00
_cell.angle_beta   90.00
_cell.angle_gamma   90.00
#
_symmetry.space_group_name_H-M   'P 1'
#
loop_
_entity.id
_entity.type
_entity.pdbx_description
1 polymer ?
#
loop_
_entity_poly.entity_id
_entity_poly.type
_entity_poly.pdbx_seq_one_letter_code
_entity_poly.pdbx_strand_id
1 'polypeptide(L)'
;MANSELSKLKILFIYDFFKNQVSSSGGKESVSVSELIAYLEEKTGTTFERKSIYADINKINEYVQKTGLTTDDAWIFTEGKKYKRSELKDEILIDEARLIVDAISTTTFVDSDLCEKIIKMFPTYFPDGYEKRTLYPHYEKVDRKCISRLNNIRTAIDDRSSLRIPYGYKLGSELTEKEDKIVSPMALDWENNNYYLIAIDNAEAKDLERDHDLSSALRRYRVDRMANVYFSDDPYIDYKTGRLREQELKSFIENSLSAFSSRGLTQVGITIKGKTRKNALKAYGAFASKVSDKVRIADDTKLEKGILVISVTTGRAPTLYTDLFELSTFEDVNIEIDNEEVCREYGEFIKKAASAAKLVSL
;
A
#
# COMPACT_ATOMS: atom_id res chain seq x y z
N MET A 1 1.56 -53.06 7.43
CA MET A 1 1.02 -51.76 7.93
C MET A 1 1.75 -50.53 7.39
N ALA A 2 3.08 -50.52 7.30
CA ALA A 2 3.84 -49.38 6.75
C ALA A 2 3.48 -49.00 5.31
N ASN A 3 3.15 -49.96 4.45
CA ASN A 3 2.83 -49.73 3.03
C ASN A 3 1.48 -48.98 2.80
N SER A 4 0.55 -49.07 3.76
CA SER A 4 -0.74 -48.34 3.64
C SER A 4 -0.65 -46.88 4.05
N GLU A 5 0.26 -46.52 4.97
CA GLU A 5 0.48 -45.12 5.38
C GLU A 5 1.25 -44.33 4.31
N LEU A 6 2.30 -44.95 3.74
CA LEU A 6 3.04 -44.38 2.62
C LEU A 6 2.17 -44.16 1.39
N SER A 7 1.19 -45.07 1.16
CA SER A 7 0.23 -44.91 0.05
C SER A 7 -0.70 -43.68 0.24
N LYS A 8 -1.02 -43.31 1.48
CA LYS A 8 -1.82 -42.11 1.78
C LYS A 8 -0.99 -40.84 1.63
N LEU A 9 0.28 -40.87 2.04
CA LEU A 9 1.19 -39.72 1.90
C LEU A 9 1.55 -39.47 0.43
N LYS A 10 1.60 -40.50 -0.40
CA LYS A 10 1.92 -40.37 -1.83
C LYS A 10 1.04 -39.36 -2.56
N ILE A 11 -0.27 -39.40 -2.32
CA ILE A 11 -1.21 -38.47 -2.97
C ILE A 11 -0.92 -36.99 -2.58
N LEU A 12 -0.52 -36.74 -1.33
CA LEU A 12 -0.12 -35.40 -0.86
C LEU A 12 1.18 -34.97 -1.53
N PHE A 13 2.18 -35.83 -1.65
CA PHE A 13 3.41 -35.52 -2.38
C PHE A 13 3.17 -35.23 -3.86
N ILE A 14 2.23 -35.94 -4.52
CA ILE A 14 1.85 -35.64 -5.90
C ILE A 14 1.16 -34.26 -5.98
N TYR A 15 0.22 -33.97 -5.07
CA TYR A 15 -0.46 -32.68 -5.00
C TYR A 15 0.53 -31.55 -4.79
N ASP A 16 1.43 -31.68 -3.80
CA ASP A 16 2.45 -30.68 -3.50
C ASP A 16 3.45 -30.50 -4.64
N PHE A 17 3.83 -31.59 -5.33
CA PHE A 17 4.68 -31.51 -6.51
C PHE A 17 4.07 -30.60 -7.57
N PHE A 18 2.81 -30.83 -7.95
CA PHE A 18 2.14 -30.02 -8.97
C PHE A 18 1.82 -28.63 -8.47
N LYS A 19 1.42 -28.47 -7.20
CA LYS A 19 1.18 -27.15 -6.60
C LYS A 19 2.42 -26.27 -6.60
N ASN A 20 3.58 -26.87 -6.33
CA ASN A 20 4.86 -26.19 -6.27
C ASN A 20 5.60 -26.16 -7.62
N GLN A 21 5.02 -26.69 -8.68
CA GLN A 21 5.59 -26.64 -10.02
C GLN A 21 5.41 -25.25 -10.62
N VAL A 22 6.45 -24.44 -10.49
CA VAL A 22 6.48 -23.05 -11.01
C VAL A 22 7.27 -23.02 -12.29
N SER A 23 6.70 -22.42 -13.31
CA SER A 23 7.46 -22.15 -14.51
C SER A 23 8.26 -20.85 -14.34
N SER A 24 9.57 -20.94 -14.49
CA SER A 24 10.49 -19.81 -14.41
C SER A 24 10.36 -18.80 -15.56
N SER A 25 9.50 -19.05 -16.53
CA SER A 25 9.36 -18.24 -17.76
C SER A 25 7.96 -18.18 -18.34
N GLY A 26 6.91 -18.29 -17.52
CA GLY A 26 5.51 -18.29 -17.99
C GLY A 26 5.09 -19.54 -18.75
N GLY A 27 5.97 -20.50 -18.94
CA GLY A 27 5.69 -21.82 -19.53
C GLY A 27 5.54 -22.87 -18.46
N LYS A 28 4.43 -23.59 -18.43
CA LYS A 28 4.17 -24.66 -17.48
C LYS A 28 5.15 -25.81 -17.73
N GLU A 29 6.01 -26.12 -16.74
CA GLU A 29 6.85 -27.29 -16.86
C GLU A 29 6.01 -28.55 -16.91
N SER A 30 6.33 -29.44 -17.86
CA SER A 30 5.67 -30.72 -18.02
C SER A 30 6.50 -31.82 -17.44
N VAL A 31 5.88 -32.76 -16.72
CA VAL A 31 6.56 -33.91 -16.09
C VAL A 31 6.06 -35.23 -16.67
N SER A 32 6.97 -36.16 -16.94
CA SER A 32 6.61 -37.51 -17.28
C SER A 32 6.27 -38.34 -16.03
N VAL A 33 5.49 -39.41 -16.21
CA VAL A 33 5.19 -40.33 -15.08
C VAL A 33 6.46 -40.94 -14.48
N SER A 34 7.49 -41.17 -15.29
CA SER A 34 8.78 -41.72 -14.82
C SER A 34 9.52 -40.73 -13.92
N GLU A 35 9.53 -39.43 -14.27
CA GLU A 35 10.10 -38.37 -13.44
C GLU A 35 9.33 -38.23 -12.12
N LEU A 36 7.99 -38.31 -12.17
CA LEU A 36 7.16 -38.25 -10.97
C LEU A 36 7.39 -39.44 -10.05
N ILE A 37 7.58 -40.66 -10.61
CA ILE A 37 7.95 -41.84 -9.83
C ILE A 37 9.31 -41.65 -9.16
N ALA A 38 10.33 -41.15 -9.89
CA ALA A 38 11.65 -40.89 -9.34
C ALA A 38 11.61 -39.88 -8.19
N TYR A 39 10.83 -38.81 -8.34
CA TYR A 39 10.59 -37.84 -7.27
C TYR A 39 9.96 -38.47 -6.02
N LEU A 40 8.93 -39.31 -6.21
CA LEU A 40 8.27 -39.99 -5.10
C LEU A 40 9.20 -41.00 -4.42
N GLU A 41 10.03 -41.69 -5.18
CA GLU A 41 11.02 -42.61 -4.65
C GLU A 41 12.08 -41.91 -3.81
N GLU A 42 12.56 -40.74 -4.28
CA GLU A 42 13.45 -39.87 -3.50
C GLU A 42 12.81 -39.42 -2.17
N LYS A 43 11.53 -39.05 -2.18
CA LYS A 43 10.83 -38.53 -0.97
C LYS A 43 10.40 -39.62 -0.01
N THR A 44 10.10 -40.83 -0.50
CA THR A 44 9.47 -41.89 0.32
C THR A 44 10.33 -43.14 0.49
N GLY A 45 11.42 -43.28 -0.27
CA GLY A 45 12.22 -44.50 -0.33
C GLY A 45 11.50 -45.70 -0.96
N THR A 46 10.36 -45.50 -1.64
CA THR A 46 9.51 -46.54 -2.18
C THR A 46 9.14 -46.25 -3.63
N THR A 47 9.32 -47.23 -4.51
CA THR A 47 8.89 -47.15 -5.92
C THR A 47 7.41 -47.49 -6.04
N PHE A 48 6.68 -46.69 -6.83
CA PHE A 48 5.26 -46.85 -7.05
C PHE A 48 4.93 -47.27 -8.50
N GLU A 49 3.88 -48.06 -8.64
CA GLU A 49 3.39 -48.44 -9.95
C GLU A 49 2.71 -47.30 -10.68
N ARG A 50 2.93 -47.17 -12.01
CA ARG A 50 2.31 -46.17 -12.87
C ARG A 50 0.79 -46.08 -12.72
N LYS A 51 0.13 -47.26 -12.64
CA LYS A 51 -1.33 -47.33 -12.51
C LYS A 51 -1.85 -46.66 -11.24
N SER A 52 -1.09 -46.75 -10.16
CA SER A 52 -1.38 -46.14 -8.88
C SER A 52 -1.23 -44.61 -8.94
N ILE A 53 -0.24 -44.09 -9.70
CA ILE A 53 -0.05 -42.66 -9.91
C ILE A 53 -1.22 -42.05 -10.69
N TYR A 54 -1.67 -42.71 -11.76
CA TYR A 54 -2.84 -42.26 -12.54
C TYR A 54 -4.10 -42.19 -11.68
N ALA A 55 -4.33 -43.18 -10.83
CA ALA A 55 -5.48 -43.17 -9.92
C ALA A 55 -5.43 -42.04 -8.92
N ASP A 56 -4.24 -41.68 -8.42
CA ASP A 56 -4.09 -40.59 -7.48
C ASP A 56 -4.22 -39.21 -8.16
N ILE A 57 -3.71 -39.04 -9.36
CA ILE A 57 -3.94 -37.82 -10.16
C ILE A 57 -5.44 -37.59 -10.39
N ASN A 58 -6.20 -38.63 -10.72
CA ASN A 58 -7.64 -38.50 -10.88
C ASN A 58 -8.34 -38.07 -9.59
N LYS A 59 -7.94 -38.62 -8.43
CA LYS A 59 -8.47 -38.20 -7.13
C LYS A 59 -8.11 -36.74 -6.77
N ILE A 60 -6.91 -36.33 -7.14
CA ILE A 60 -6.49 -34.92 -6.94
C ILE A 60 -7.36 -34.01 -7.79
N ASN A 61 -7.58 -34.33 -9.06
CA ASN A 61 -8.46 -33.56 -9.94
C ASN A 61 -9.90 -33.49 -9.38
N GLU A 62 -10.43 -34.61 -8.93
CA GLU A 62 -11.75 -34.68 -8.30
C GLU A 62 -11.82 -33.78 -7.03
N TYR A 63 -10.78 -33.80 -6.20
CA TYR A 63 -10.69 -32.95 -5.02
C TYR A 63 -10.66 -31.47 -5.39
N VAL A 64 -9.81 -31.07 -6.33
CA VAL A 64 -9.66 -29.67 -6.76
C VAL A 64 -10.94 -29.13 -7.39
N GLN A 65 -11.67 -29.95 -8.16
CA GLN A 65 -12.98 -29.58 -8.69
C GLN A 65 -14.04 -29.42 -7.58
N LYS A 66 -14.13 -30.38 -6.67
CA LYS A 66 -15.11 -30.35 -5.56
C LYS A 66 -14.90 -29.18 -4.61
N THR A 67 -13.67 -28.74 -4.46
CA THR A 67 -13.32 -27.58 -3.64
C THR A 67 -13.48 -26.24 -4.38
N GLY A 68 -13.78 -26.26 -5.69
CA GLY A 68 -13.93 -25.06 -6.48
C GLY A 68 -12.64 -24.30 -6.74
N LEU A 69 -11.48 -24.92 -6.53
CA LEU A 69 -10.15 -24.33 -6.74
C LEU A 69 -9.78 -24.20 -8.23
N THR A 70 -10.50 -24.85 -9.11
CA THR A 70 -10.34 -24.72 -10.57
C THR A 70 -11.69 -24.64 -11.26
N THR A 71 -11.74 -23.96 -12.39
CA THR A 71 -12.87 -23.99 -13.34
C THR A 71 -12.63 -24.93 -14.52
N ASP A 72 -11.42 -25.45 -14.64
CA ASP A 72 -11.03 -26.37 -15.69
C ASP A 72 -11.57 -27.78 -15.43
N ASP A 73 -11.75 -28.59 -16.48
CA ASP A 73 -12.21 -29.97 -16.38
C ASP A 73 -11.23 -30.85 -15.60
N ALA A 74 -9.94 -30.52 -15.61
CA ALA A 74 -8.91 -31.17 -14.81
C ALA A 74 -7.78 -30.19 -14.49
N TRP A 75 -7.40 -30.13 -13.20
CA TRP A 75 -6.25 -29.34 -12.77
C TRP A 75 -4.93 -29.90 -13.29
N ILE A 76 -4.73 -31.23 -13.16
CA ILE A 76 -3.59 -31.95 -13.72
C ILE A 76 -4.08 -32.64 -14.99
N PHE A 77 -3.54 -32.27 -16.12
CA PHE A 77 -3.91 -32.81 -17.44
C PHE A 77 -2.70 -33.30 -18.22
N THR A 78 -2.93 -34.06 -19.29
CA THR A 78 -1.88 -34.58 -20.15
C THR A 78 -1.70 -33.73 -21.39
N GLU A 79 -0.45 -33.41 -21.70
CA GLU A 79 -0.06 -32.86 -22.99
C GLU A 79 0.97 -33.81 -23.63
N GLY A 80 0.52 -34.54 -24.62
CA GLY A 80 1.32 -35.67 -25.19
C GLY A 80 1.55 -36.76 -24.15
N LYS A 81 2.83 -37.07 -23.84
CA LYS A 81 3.22 -38.10 -22.85
C LYS A 81 3.56 -37.52 -21.46
N LYS A 82 3.34 -36.22 -21.26
CA LYS A 82 3.69 -35.53 -20.03
C LYS A 82 2.47 -34.93 -19.37
N TYR A 83 2.54 -34.76 -18.05
CA TYR A 83 1.55 -34.06 -17.25
C TYR A 83 1.92 -32.62 -17.07
N LYS A 84 0.90 -31.78 -17.11
CA LYS A 84 0.92 -30.35 -16.76
C LYS A 84 -0.20 -30.03 -15.80
N ARG A 85 -0.16 -28.89 -15.17
CA ARG A 85 -1.28 -28.35 -14.40
C ARG A 85 -1.78 -27.02 -14.95
N SER A 86 -3.03 -26.72 -14.74
CA SER A 86 -3.58 -25.38 -14.86
C SER A 86 -3.35 -24.56 -13.57
N GLU A 87 -3.62 -23.28 -13.63
CA GLU A 87 -3.59 -22.40 -12.45
C GLU A 87 -4.79 -22.71 -11.52
N LEU A 88 -4.57 -22.58 -10.21
CA LEU A 88 -5.66 -22.59 -9.25
C LEU A 88 -6.26 -21.18 -9.17
N LYS A 89 -7.56 -21.10 -8.87
CA LYS A 89 -8.31 -19.84 -8.85
C LYS A 89 -7.72 -18.77 -7.93
N ASP A 90 -7.15 -19.19 -6.79
CA ASP A 90 -6.61 -18.29 -5.78
C ASP A 90 -5.07 -18.42 -5.68
N GLU A 91 -4.42 -18.87 -6.75
CA GLU A 91 -2.97 -19.02 -6.79
C GLU A 91 -2.30 -17.67 -7.04
N ILE A 92 -1.37 -17.31 -6.17
CA ILE A 92 -0.49 -16.16 -6.39
C ILE A 92 0.57 -16.57 -7.42
N LEU A 93 0.69 -15.81 -8.50
CA LEU A 93 1.70 -16.05 -9.54
C LEU A 93 3.08 -15.53 -9.10
N ILE A 94 4.14 -16.02 -9.76
CA ILE A 94 5.52 -15.63 -9.40
C ILE A 94 5.75 -14.12 -9.49
N ASP A 95 5.18 -13.46 -10.50
CA ASP A 95 5.36 -12.01 -10.67
C ASP A 95 4.54 -11.21 -9.64
N GLU A 96 3.38 -11.73 -9.24
CA GLU A 96 2.58 -11.18 -8.14
C GLU A 96 3.29 -11.36 -6.78
N ALA A 97 3.87 -12.55 -6.52
CA ALA A 97 4.67 -12.79 -5.32
C ALA A 97 5.89 -11.86 -5.25
N ARG A 98 6.57 -11.63 -6.38
CA ARG A 98 7.68 -10.66 -6.47
C ARG A 98 7.21 -9.24 -6.18
N LEU A 99 6.09 -8.83 -6.77
CA LEU A 99 5.50 -7.51 -6.51
C LEU A 99 5.15 -7.33 -5.03
N ILE A 100 4.57 -8.34 -4.38
CA ILE A 100 4.26 -8.32 -2.95
C ILE A 100 5.55 -8.16 -2.12
N VAL A 101 6.58 -8.95 -2.41
CA VAL A 101 7.88 -8.85 -1.71
C VAL A 101 8.51 -7.50 -1.92
N ASP A 102 8.49 -6.95 -3.15
CA ASP A 102 9.03 -5.64 -3.46
C ASP A 102 8.27 -4.53 -2.70
N ALA A 103 6.95 -4.54 -2.74
CA ALA A 103 6.12 -3.58 -2.03
C ALA A 103 6.36 -3.57 -0.51
N ILE A 104 6.45 -4.76 0.11
CA ILE A 104 6.69 -4.89 1.55
C ILE A 104 8.11 -4.48 1.91
N SER A 105 9.10 -4.82 1.09
CA SER A 105 10.52 -4.50 1.34
C SER A 105 10.83 -3.00 1.31
N THR A 106 9.96 -2.19 0.70
CA THR A 106 10.10 -0.72 0.64
C THR A 106 9.46 0.01 1.82
N THR A 107 8.75 -0.70 2.69
CA THR A 107 8.05 -0.07 3.82
C THR A 107 8.98 0.18 5.00
N THR A 108 8.77 1.29 5.70
CA THR A 108 9.64 1.73 6.81
C THR A 108 9.42 0.97 8.13
N PHE A 109 8.40 0.14 8.21
CA PHE A 109 8.02 -0.60 9.43
C PHE A 109 8.16 -2.13 9.28
N VAL A 110 8.64 -2.62 8.13
CA VAL A 110 8.97 -4.02 7.88
C VAL A 110 10.48 -4.19 7.95
N ASP A 111 10.94 -4.97 8.93
CA ASP A 111 12.36 -5.31 9.05
C ASP A 111 12.76 -6.49 8.14
N SER A 112 14.06 -6.72 8.03
CA SER A 112 14.62 -7.82 7.25
C SER A 112 14.05 -9.18 7.68
N ASP A 113 13.87 -9.39 8.99
CA ASP A 113 13.39 -10.65 9.54
C ASP A 113 11.96 -10.96 9.10
N LEU A 114 11.07 -9.93 9.10
CA LEU A 114 9.71 -10.08 8.62
C LEU A 114 9.67 -10.25 7.10
N CYS A 115 10.50 -9.53 6.37
CA CYS A 115 10.63 -9.69 4.93
C CYS A 115 11.08 -11.10 4.56
N GLU A 116 12.08 -11.66 5.27
CA GLU A 116 12.51 -13.05 5.06
C GLU A 116 11.40 -14.07 5.37
N LYS A 117 10.62 -13.85 6.43
CA LYS A 117 9.48 -14.71 6.74
C LYS A 117 8.46 -14.70 5.61
N ILE A 118 8.17 -13.54 5.02
CA ILE A 118 7.24 -13.41 3.89
C ILE A 118 7.80 -14.11 2.65
N ILE A 119 9.09 -13.94 2.35
CA ILE A 119 9.76 -14.65 1.25
C ILE A 119 9.62 -16.18 1.45
N LYS A 120 9.81 -16.66 2.67
CA LYS A 120 9.67 -18.10 3.01
C LYS A 120 8.23 -18.62 2.92
N MET A 121 7.22 -17.74 2.85
CA MET A 121 5.84 -18.16 2.54
C MET A 121 5.66 -18.58 1.07
N PHE A 122 6.61 -18.23 0.21
CA PHE A 122 6.61 -18.54 -1.21
C PHE A 122 7.88 -19.35 -1.61
N PRO A 123 8.13 -20.54 -1.00
CA PRO A 123 9.40 -21.24 -1.16
C PRO A 123 9.69 -21.65 -2.61
N THR A 124 8.64 -21.88 -3.39
CA THR A 124 8.75 -22.26 -4.79
C THR A 124 9.22 -21.11 -5.69
N TYR A 125 8.82 -19.88 -5.36
CA TYR A 125 9.15 -18.67 -6.12
C TYR A 125 10.48 -18.04 -5.69
N PHE A 126 10.89 -18.30 -4.44
CA PHE A 126 12.11 -17.79 -3.83
C PHE A 126 12.88 -18.94 -3.18
N PRO A 127 13.56 -19.76 -3.98
CA PRO A 127 14.38 -20.85 -3.46
C PRO A 127 15.54 -20.30 -2.59
N ASP A 128 16.12 -21.18 -1.77
CA ASP A 128 17.27 -20.82 -0.96
C ASP A 128 18.39 -20.20 -1.82
N GLY A 129 18.92 -19.07 -1.38
CA GLY A 129 19.89 -18.29 -2.13
C GLY A 129 19.31 -17.33 -3.18
N TYR A 130 18.00 -17.10 -3.15
CA TYR A 130 17.37 -16.09 -4.00
C TYR A 130 17.99 -14.71 -3.76
N GLU A 131 18.67 -14.18 -4.78
CA GLU A 131 19.18 -12.83 -4.77
C GLU A 131 18.12 -11.83 -5.21
N LYS A 132 17.82 -10.88 -4.35
CA LYS A 132 16.91 -9.77 -4.70
C LYS A 132 17.55 -8.94 -5.81
N ARG A 133 16.88 -8.85 -6.95
CA ARG A 133 17.32 -8.00 -8.08
C ARG A 133 16.91 -6.54 -7.92
N THR A 134 15.90 -6.28 -7.11
CA THR A 134 15.43 -4.94 -6.81
C THR A 134 16.22 -4.37 -5.64
N LEU A 135 16.84 -3.20 -5.85
CA LEU A 135 17.54 -2.48 -4.78
C LEU A 135 16.56 -1.64 -4.00
N TYR A 136 16.52 -1.83 -2.70
CA TYR A 136 15.69 -1.05 -1.77
C TYR A 136 16.55 -0.15 -0.90
N PRO A 137 16.06 1.04 -0.54
CA PRO A 137 16.69 1.79 0.52
C PRO A 137 16.57 0.97 1.82
N HIS A 138 17.71 0.58 2.40
CA HIS A 138 17.73 -0.05 3.71
C HIS A 138 17.47 1.02 4.77
N TYR A 139 16.32 0.94 5.44
CA TYR A 139 16.08 1.74 6.62
C TYR A 139 16.76 1.07 7.82
N GLU A 140 17.83 1.68 8.33
CA GLU A 140 18.63 1.15 9.44
C GLU A 140 17.84 0.95 10.74
N LYS A 141 16.70 1.63 10.89
CA LYS A 141 15.87 1.55 12.08
C LYS A 141 14.40 1.39 11.73
N VAL A 142 13.95 0.16 11.80
CA VAL A 142 12.54 -0.18 11.67
C VAL A 142 11.82 0.04 13.00
N ASP A 143 10.69 0.71 12.96
CA ASP A 143 9.85 0.89 14.16
C ASP A 143 9.03 -0.38 14.46
N ARG A 144 9.65 -1.35 15.12
CA ARG A 144 9.02 -2.62 15.53
C ARG A 144 7.76 -2.42 16.40
N LYS A 145 7.63 -1.28 17.08
CA LYS A 145 6.45 -0.95 17.89
C LYS A 145 5.24 -0.52 17.03
N CYS A 146 5.45 -0.26 15.75
CA CYS A 146 4.38 0.18 14.85
C CYS A 146 3.25 -0.86 14.78
N ILE A 147 3.57 -2.15 14.70
CA ILE A 147 2.58 -3.23 14.64
C ILE A 147 1.70 -3.26 15.90
N SER A 148 2.31 -3.13 17.08
CA SER A 148 1.58 -3.09 18.35
C SER A 148 0.66 -1.87 18.44
N ARG A 149 1.14 -0.68 18.01
CA ARG A 149 0.32 0.53 17.97
C ARG A 149 -0.86 0.37 17.02
N LEU A 150 -0.65 -0.19 15.83
CA LEU A 150 -1.71 -0.44 14.86
C LEU A 150 -2.78 -1.39 15.41
N ASN A 151 -2.38 -2.44 16.13
CA ASN A 151 -3.32 -3.36 16.75
C ASN A 151 -4.18 -2.64 17.80
N ASN A 152 -3.57 -1.85 18.71
CA ASN A 152 -4.31 -1.08 19.69
C ASN A 152 -5.27 -0.07 19.03
N ILE A 153 -4.83 0.60 17.96
CA ILE A 153 -5.68 1.53 17.20
C ILE A 153 -6.87 0.79 16.57
N ARG A 154 -6.66 -0.37 15.93
CA ARG A 154 -7.73 -1.15 15.32
C ARG A 154 -8.75 -1.58 16.37
N THR A 155 -8.28 -2.14 17.48
CA THR A 155 -9.16 -2.54 18.60
C THR A 155 -9.97 -1.34 19.11
N ALA A 156 -9.35 -0.18 19.29
CA ALA A 156 -10.05 1.02 19.75
C ALA A 156 -11.09 1.56 18.75
N ILE A 157 -10.85 1.41 17.44
CA ILE A 157 -11.84 1.75 16.39
C ILE A 157 -13.03 0.81 16.48
N ASP A 158 -12.78 -0.50 16.62
CA ASP A 158 -13.82 -1.53 16.69
C ASP A 158 -14.68 -1.40 17.97
N ASP A 159 -14.01 -1.17 19.10
CA ASP A 159 -14.65 -1.06 20.43
C ASP A 159 -15.19 0.34 20.72
N ARG A 160 -14.98 1.32 19.84
CA ARG A 160 -15.31 2.75 20.06
C ARG A 160 -14.76 3.26 21.38
N SER A 161 -13.47 3.05 21.59
CA SER A 161 -12.75 3.47 22.79
C SER A 161 -11.82 4.64 22.50
N SER A 162 -11.74 5.60 23.40
CA SER A 162 -10.80 6.71 23.31
C SER A 162 -9.36 6.24 23.54
N LEU A 163 -8.43 6.90 22.89
CA LEU A 163 -7.00 6.64 23.00
C LEU A 163 -6.26 7.84 23.56
N ARG A 164 -5.27 7.55 24.41
CA ARG A 164 -4.22 8.51 24.80
C ARG A 164 -2.96 8.19 23.97
N ILE A 165 -2.52 9.18 23.20
CA ILE A 165 -1.36 9.08 22.33
C ILE A 165 -0.32 10.15 22.72
N PRO A 166 0.83 9.78 23.30
CA PRO A 166 1.97 10.69 23.42
C PRO A 166 2.53 10.96 22.02
N TYR A 167 2.14 12.09 21.44
CA TYR A 167 2.44 12.50 20.07
C TYR A 167 3.54 13.55 20.03
N GLY A 168 4.51 13.42 19.13
CA GLY A 168 5.64 14.33 19.09
C GLY A 168 6.26 14.46 17.69
N TYR A 169 7.46 15.05 17.69
CA TYR A 169 8.25 15.27 16.47
C TYR A 169 9.47 14.34 16.46
N LYS A 170 9.87 13.90 15.26
CA LYS A 170 11.07 13.10 15.09
C LYS A 170 12.30 13.99 14.89
N LEU A 171 13.33 13.76 15.70
CA LEU A 171 14.68 14.25 15.47
C LEU A 171 15.57 13.03 15.19
N GLY A 172 15.84 12.77 13.91
CA GLY A 172 16.42 11.49 13.48
C GLY A 172 15.50 10.31 13.83
N SER A 173 15.97 9.39 14.67
CA SER A 173 15.18 8.23 15.14
C SER A 173 14.48 8.47 16.49
N GLU A 174 14.72 9.59 17.14
CA GLU A 174 14.17 9.91 18.46
C GLU A 174 12.89 10.73 18.33
N LEU A 175 11.95 10.49 19.23
CA LEU A 175 10.72 11.25 19.34
C LEU A 175 10.87 12.28 20.47
N THR A 176 10.81 13.57 20.09
CA THR A 176 10.97 14.72 20.97
C THR A 176 9.67 15.51 21.12
N GLU A 177 9.61 16.42 22.09
CA GLU A 177 8.49 17.36 22.32
C GLU A 177 7.13 16.65 22.32
N LYS A 178 7.02 15.59 23.14
CA LYS A 178 5.80 14.79 23.20
C LYS A 178 4.74 15.51 24.01
N GLU A 179 3.55 15.59 23.40
CA GLU A 179 2.31 15.99 24.06
C GLU A 179 1.35 14.82 24.14
N ASP A 180 0.70 14.66 25.27
CA ASP A 180 -0.38 13.67 25.40
C ASP A 180 -1.64 14.21 24.72
N LYS A 181 -2.12 13.49 23.72
CA LYS A 181 -3.38 13.75 23.04
C LYS A 181 -4.40 12.69 23.42
N ILE A 182 -5.61 13.13 23.76
CA ILE A 182 -6.76 12.24 23.89
C ILE A 182 -7.57 12.34 22.60
N VAL A 183 -7.77 11.21 21.96
CA VAL A 183 -8.43 11.17 20.65
C VAL A 183 -9.46 10.06 20.57
N SER A 184 -10.52 10.28 19.81
CA SER A 184 -11.52 9.28 19.46
C SER A 184 -11.20 8.74 18.05
N PRO A 185 -10.65 7.50 17.94
CA PRO A 185 -10.17 6.94 16.69
C PRO A 185 -11.32 6.61 15.74
N MET A 186 -11.17 6.95 14.46
CA MET A 186 -12.21 6.77 13.44
C MET A 186 -11.82 5.78 12.35
N ALA A 187 -10.59 5.92 11.82
CA ALA A 187 -10.08 5.09 10.73
C ALA A 187 -8.56 5.10 10.71
N LEU A 188 -7.98 4.10 10.03
CA LEU A 188 -6.57 4.11 9.60
C LEU A 188 -6.50 4.42 8.12
N ASP A 189 -5.56 5.24 7.75
CA ASP A 189 -5.22 5.58 6.38
C ASP A 189 -3.77 5.24 6.07
N TRP A 190 -3.48 4.92 4.82
CA TRP A 190 -2.15 4.58 4.34
C TRP A 190 -1.75 5.50 3.20
N GLU A 191 -0.76 6.34 3.42
CA GLU A 191 -0.26 7.27 2.41
C GLU A 191 1.26 7.42 2.52
N ASN A 192 1.95 7.43 1.38
CA ASN A 192 3.41 7.67 1.30
C ASN A 192 4.22 6.80 2.27
N ASN A 193 3.95 5.49 2.30
CA ASN A 193 4.60 4.51 3.17
C ASN A 193 4.45 4.78 4.68
N ASN A 194 3.41 5.52 5.08
CA ASN A 194 3.11 5.78 6.48
C ASN A 194 1.65 5.48 6.81
N TYR A 195 1.42 4.96 8.01
CA TYR A 195 0.09 4.89 8.59
C TYR A 195 -0.29 6.20 9.26
N TYR A 196 -1.53 6.60 9.03
CA TYR A 196 -2.17 7.74 9.66
C TYR A 196 -3.40 7.27 10.42
N LEU A 197 -3.52 7.69 11.67
CA LEU A 197 -4.75 7.59 12.43
C LEU A 197 -5.60 8.82 12.12
N ILE A 198 -6.81 8.61 11.63
CA ILE A 198 -7.83 9.65 11.53
C ILE A 198 -8.67 9.57 12.81
N ALA A 199 -8.71 10.66 13.55
CA ALA A 199 -9.40 10.73 14.82
C ALA A 199 -9.95 12.12 15.09
N ILE A 200 -10.97 12.20 15.95
CA ILE A 200 -11.38 13.45 16.57
C ILE A 200 -10.38 13.76 17.70
N ASP A 201 -9.84 14.97 17.69
CA ASP A 201 -9.12 15.51 18.86
C ASP A 201 -10.13 15.89 19.93
N ASN A 202 -10.13 15.17 21.05
CA ASN A 202 -11.15 15.33 22.07
C ASN A 202 -11.08 16.72 22.76
N ALA A 203 -9.89 17.31 22.85
CA ALA A 203 -9.74 18.66 23.40
C ALA A 203 -10.36 19.70 22.46
N GLU A 204 -10.02 19.65 21.17
CA GLU A 204 -10.58 20.55 20.17
C GLU A 204 -12.10 20.39 20.03
N ALA A 205 -12.60 19.15 20.12
CA ALA A 205 -14.04 18.91 20.06
C ALA A 205 -14.82 19.48 21.25
N LYS A 206 -14.20 19.53 22.43
CA LYS A 206 -14.79 20.16 23.63
C LYS A 206 -14.87 21.68 23.52
N ASP A 207 -13.96 22.29 22.79
CA ASP A 207 -13.93 23.74 22.55
C ASP A 207 -14.92 24.21 21.48
N LEU A 208 -15.51 23.26 20.73
CA LEU A 208 -16.55 23.56 19.76
C LEU A 208 -17.90 23.76 20.47
N GLU A 209 -18.59 24.84 20.16
CA GLU A 209 -19.97 25.01 20.60
C GLU A 209 -20.85 23.88 20.06
N ARG A 210 -21.95 23.54 20.79
CA ARG A 210 -22.77 22.34 20.51
C ARG A 210 -23.32 22.22 19.09
N ASP A 211 -23.36 23.32 18.34
CA ASP A 211 -23.91 23.38 16.96
C ASP A 211 -22.82 23.36 15.89
N HIS A 212 -21.52 23.25 16.26
CA HIS A 212 -20.42 23.23 15.29
C HIS A 212 -20.19 21.81 14.76
N ASP A 213 -19.81 21.74 13.49
CA ASP A 213 -19.48 20.49 12.82
C ASP A 213 -18.16 19.93 13.38
N LEU A 214 -18.24 18.74 13.98
CA LEU A 214 -17.07 17.99 14.49
C LEU A 214 -16.02 17.70 13.42
N SER A 215 -16.32 17.88 12.14
CA SER A 215 -15.32 17.77 11.06
C SER A 215 -14.13 18.68 11.27
N SER A 216 -14.34 19.81 11.93
CA SER A 216 -13.26 20.75 12.27
C SER A 216 -12.29 20.25 13.34
N ALA A 217 -12.68 19.22 14.12
CA ALA A 217 -11.82 18.53 15.10
C ALA A 217 -11.21 17.23 14.58
N LEU A 218 -11.52 16.83 13.33
CA LEU A 218 -10.85 15.71 12.68
C LEU A 218 -9.39 16.03 12.43
N ARG A 219 -8.51 15.10 12.80
CA ARG A 219 -7.05 15.21 12.61
C ARG A 219 -6.49 13.93 12.05
N ARG A 220 -5.36 14.06 11.35
CA ARG A 220 -4.52 12.96 10.90
C ARG A 220 -3.25 12.91 11.74
N TYR A 221 -3.05 11.81 12.44
CA TYR A 221 -1.88 11.57 13.28
C TYR A 221 -1.00 10.49 12.67
N ARG A 222 0.24 10.79 12.34
CA ARG A 222 1.20 9.77 11.88
C ARG A 222 1.48 8.77 13.00
N VAL A 223 1.28 7.47 12.73
CA VAL A 223 1.48 6.42 13.74
C VAL A 223 2.94 6.31 14.18
N ASP A 224 3.89 6.59 13.30
CA ASP A 224 5.32 6.59 13.60
C ASP A 224 5.77 7.76 14.52
N ARG A 225 4.92 8.78 14.69
CA ARG A 225 5.13 9.90 15.63
C ARG A 225 4.44 9.70 16.98
N MET A 226 3.87 8.54 17.23
CA MET A 226 3.30 8.16 18.51
C MET A 226 4.36 7.40 19.30
N ALA A 227 4.68 7.82 20.53
CA ALA A 227 5.58 7.06 21.38
C ALA A 227 4.98 5.70 21.75
N ASN A 228 3.69 5.70 22.02
CA ASN A 228 2.86 4.52 22.27
C ASN A 228 1.37 4.86 22.02
N VAL A 229 0.50 3.87 22.17
CA VAL A 229 -0.95 4.02 22.08
C VAL A 229 -1.56 3.32 23.27
N TYR A 230 -2.27 4.06 24.11
CA TYR A 230 -2.92 3.57 25.33
C TYR A 230 -4.43 3.75 25.22
N PHE A 231 -5.19 2.81 25.73
CA PHE A 231 -6.63 3.01 25.94
C PHE A 231 -6.84 4.07 27.01
N SER A 232 -7.89 4.89 26.84
CA SER A 232 -8.25 5.95 27.76
C SER A 232 -9.67 5.75 28.27
N ASP A 233 -9.92 6.09 29.54
CA ASP A 233 -11.24 6.11 30.13
C ASP A 233 -12.05 7.38 29.76
N ASP A 234 -11.45 8.30 28.98
CA ASP A 234 -12.14 9.48 28.50
C ASP A 234 -13.30 9.09 27.57
N PRO A 235 -14.40 9.85 27.59
CA PRO A 235 -15.54 9.58 26.71
C PRO A 235 -15.16 9.57 25.23
N TYR A 236 -15.60 8.54 24.52
CA TYR A 236 -15.46 8.47 23.06
C TYR A 236 -16.44 9.47 22.42
N ILE A 237 -15.91 10.28 21.53
CA ILE A 237 -16.70 11.24 20.75
C ILE A 237 -17.06 10.58 19.42
N ASP A 238 -18.34 10.26 19.23
CA ASP A 238 -18.82 9.63 17.99
C ASP A 238 -19.05 10.71 16.92
N TYR A 239 -18.46 10.47 15.76
CA TYR A 239 -18.59 11.34 14.61
C TYR A 239 -19.46 10.66 13.57
N LYS A 240 -20.73 11.06 13.44
CA LYS A 240 -21.67 10.49 12.50
C LYS A 240 -21.70 8.95 12.52
N THR A 241 -22.65 8.31 11.95
CA THR A 241 -22.79 6.84 11.98
C THR A 241 -23.05 6.27 10.59
N GLY A 242 -22.73 4.99 10.39
CA GLY A 242 -23.03 4.23 9.20
C GLY A 242 -22.40 4.79 7.93
N ARG A 243 -23.15 4.75 6.82
CA ARG A 243 -22.66 5.13 5.48
C ARG A 243 -22.25 6.60 5.38
N LEU A 244 -22.87 7.52 6.13
CA LEU A 244 -22.50 8.93 6.16
C LEU A 244 -21.10 9.13 6.75
N ARG A 245 -20.77 8.42 7.84
CA ARG A 245 -19.44 8.44 8.45
C ARG A 245 -18.37 7.99 7.46
N GLU A 246 -18.62 6.85 6.81
CA GLU A 246 -17.67 6.30 5.83
C GLU A 246 -17.42 7.26 4.67
N GLN A 247 -18.48 7.84 4.10
CA GLN A 247 -18.38 8.80 3.01
C GLN A 247 -17.60 10.05 3.38
N GLU A 248 -17.82 10.60 4.57
CA GLU A 248 -17.14 11.81 5.03
C GLU A 248 -15.69 11.55 5.42
N LEU A 249 -15.39 10.41 6.06
CA LEU A 249 -14.00 10.03 6.33
C LEU A 249 -13.24 9.82 5.02
N LYS A 250 -13.86 9.17 4.04
CA LYS A 250 -13.29 9.01 2.72
C LYS A 250 -13.05 10.35 2.04
N SER A 251 -14.04 11.24 2.07
CA SER A 251 -13.92 12.61 1.56
C SER A 251 -12.82 13.40 2.30
N PHE A 252 -12.72 13.26 3.62
CA PHE A 252 -11.65 13.89 4.40
C PHE A 252 -10.26 13.40 3.97
N ILE A 253 -10.09 12.09 3.74
CA ILE A 253 -8.83 11.50 3.26
C ILE A 253 -8.52 12.02 1.85
N GLU A 254 -9.48 11.90 0.94
CA GLU A 254 -9.33 12.30 -0.47
C GLU A 254 -9.00 13.79 -0.63
N ASN A 255 -9.48 14.61 0.29
CA ASN A 255 -9.34 16.05 0.25
C ASN A 255 -8.14 16.59 1.02
N SER A 256 -7.46 15.77 1.79
CA SER A 256 -6.21 16.13 2.45
C SER A 256 -5.04 15.92 1.50
N LEU A 257 -4.30 16.98 1.16
CA LEU A 257 -2.99 16.83 0.52
C LEU A 257 -1.95 16.53 1.61
N SER A 258 -1.37 15.35 1.56
CA SER A 258 -0.43 14.89 2.58
C SER A 258 -1.03 14.93 4.01
N ALA A 259 -0.21 14.97 5.05
CA ALA A 259 -0.64 14.91 6.46
C ALA A 259 -1.38 16.17 6.98
N PHE A 260 -1.65 17.16 6.14
CA PHE A 260 -2.29 18.40 6.58
C PHE A 260 -3.77 18.43 6.23
N SER A 261 -4.61 18.37 7.26
CA SER A 261 -6.03 18.67 7.12
C SER A 261 -6.20 20.18 6.92
N SER A 262 -6.83 20.57 5.83
CA SER A 262 -7.13 21.97 5.55
C SER A 262 -8.61 22.27 5.79
N ARG A 263 -8.89 23.46 6.24
CA ARG A 263 -10.27 23.97 6.33
C ARG A 263 -10.79 24.27 4.92
N GLY A 264 -11.75 23.50 4.46
CA GLY A 264 -12.46 23.72 3.20
C GLY A 264 -11.71 23.22 1.97
N LEU A 265 -12.49 22.71 1.04
CA LEU A 265 -12.03 22.29 -0.29
C LEU A 265 -12.03 23.46 -1.23
N THR A 266 -11.01 23.51 -2.07
CA THR A 266 -10.91 24.49 -3.16
C THR A 266 -10.57 23.74 -4.44
N GLN A 267 -11.28 24.04 -5.50
CA GLN A 267 -10.90 23.62 -6.83
C GLN A 267 -10.00 24.68 -7.43
N VAL A 268 -8.84 24.27 -7.91
CA VAL A 268 -7.83 25.15 -8.48
C VAL A 268 -7.54 24.69 -9.90
N GLY A 269 -7.74 25.54 -10.87
CA GLY A 269 -7.28 25.35 -12.23
C GLY A 269 -5.84 25.87 -12.37
N ILE A 270 -4.99 25.04 -12.94
CA ILE A 270 -3.58 25.36 -13.19
C ILE A 270 -3.31 25.18 -14.68
N THR A 271 -2.89 26.27 -15.33
CA THR A 271 -2.40 26.21 -16.71
C THR A 271 -0.89 26.06 -16.71
N ILE A 272 -0.41 24.93 -17.19
CA ILE A 272 1.02 24.64 -17.37
C ILE A 272 1.39 25.07 -18.79
N LYS A 273 2.33 26.01 -18.90
CA LYS A 273 2.84 26.54 -20.18
C LYS A 273 4.31 26.16 -20.33
N GLY A 274 4.57 25.05 -21.00
CA GLY A 274 5.91 24.63 -21.39
C GLY A 274 6.31 25.20 -22.75
N LYS A 275 7.59 25.46 -22.99
CA LYS A 275 8.11 25.85 -24.28
C LYS A 275 7.81 24.83 -25.37
N THR A 276 7.70 23.57 -24.97
CA THR A 276 7.35 22.44 -25.84
C THR A 276 6.32 21.55 -25.14
N ARG A 277 5.64 20.69 -25.91
CA ARG A 277 4.81 19.60 -25.38
C ARG A 277 5.55 18.77 -24.32
N LYS A 278 6.82 18.42 -24.58
CA LYS A 278 7.63 17.61 -23.67
C LYS A 278 7.85 18.30 -22.31
N ASN A 279 8.12 19.63 -22.30
CA ASN A 279 8.29 20.37 -21.05
C ASN A 279 6.99 20.39 -20.23
N ALA A 280 5.84 20.62 -20.86
CA ALA A 280 4.54 20.59 -20.18
C ALA A 280 4.22 19.19 -19.60
N LEU A 281 4.46 18.12 -20.36
CA LEU A 281 4.22 16.75 -19.90
C LEU A 281 5.17 16.32 -18.77
N LYS A 282 6.44 16.75 -18.81
CA LYS A 282 7.41 16.47 -17.75
C LYS A 282 6.98 17.13 -16.43
N ALA A 283 6.59 18.40 -16.48
CA ALA A 283 6.11 19.13 -15.34
C ALA A 283 4.80 18.55 -14.78
N TYR A 284 3.84 18.25 -15.67
CA TYR A 284 2.59 17.58 -15.28
C TYR A 284 2.86 16.22 -14.62
N GLY A 285 3.71 15.38 -15.21
CA GLY A 285 4.00 14.05 -14.66
C GLY A 285 4.59 14.10 -13.25
N ALA A 286 5.51 15.02 -13.00
CA ALA A 286 6.08 15.22 -11.67
C ALA A 286 5.04 15.71 -10.65
N PHE A 287 4.17 16.64 -11.04
CA PHE A 287 3.08 17.13 -10.20
C PHE A 287 2.03 16.04 -9.94
N ALA A 288 1.56 15.36 -10.99
CA ALA A 288 0.54 14.33 -10.90
C ALA A 288 0.99 13.13 -10.05
N SER A 289 2.28 12.77 -10.08
CA SER A 289 2.81 11.68 -9.26
C SER A 289 2.71 11.96 -7.75
N LYS A 290 2.63 13.23 -7.33
CA LYS A 290 2.51 13.63 -5.93
C LYS A 290 1.06 13.77 -5.47
N VAL A 291 0.20 14.29 -6.34
CA VAL A 291 -1.21 14.57 -6.01
C VAL A 291 -2.17 13.51 -6.52
N SER A 292 -1.64 12.52 -7.26
CA SER A 292 -2.35 11.30 -7.67
C SER A 292 -3.72 11.55 -8.30
N ASP A 293 -4.78 10.98 -7.73
CA ASP A 293 -6.17 10.99 -8.18
C ASP A 293 -6.89 12.35 -8.02
N LYS A 294 -6.25 13.30 -7.36
CA LYS A 294 -6.78 14.67 -7.14
C LYS A 294 -6.61 15.59 -8.35
N VAL A 295 -5.81 15.18 -9.32
CA VAL A 295 -5.56 15.93 -10.55
C VAL A 295 -6.40 15.36 -11.69
N ARG A 296 -7.07 16.27 -12.40
CA ARG A 296 -7.79 15.94 -13.64
C ARG A 296 -7.29 16.83 -14.76
N ILE A 297 -7.15 16.27 -15.95
CA ILE A 297 -6.90 17.07 -17.15
C ILE A 297 -8.21 17.79 -17.50
N ALA A 298 -8.17 19.12 -17.50
CA ALA A 298 -9.31 19.95 -17.83
C ALA A 298 -9.34 20.31 -19.32
N ASP A 299 -8.16 20.62 -19.90
CA ASP A 299 -8.02 20.89 -21.33
C ASP A 299 -6.61 20.53 -21.81
N ASP A 300 -6.52 19.68 -22.82
CA ASP A 300 -5.29 19.29 -23.52
C ASP A 300 -5.27 19.67 -25.01
N THR A 301 -6.27 20.39 -25.48
CA THR A 301 -6.41 20.76 -26.91
C THR A 301 -5.22 21.55 -27.46
N LYS A 302 -4.49 22.23 -26.59
CA LYS A 302 -3.30 23.02 -26.95
C LYS A 302 -1.98 22.37 -26.50
N LEU A 303 -2.01 21.07 -26.13
CA LEU A 303 -0.85 20.36 -25.61
C LEU A 303 0.31 20.29 -26.62
N GLU A 304 0.02 20.20 -27.91
CA GLU A 304 1.04 20.25 -28.98
C GLU A 304 1.81 21.58 -29.00
N LYS A 305 1.20 22.66 -28.47
CA LYS A 305 1.83 23.97 -28.27
C LYS A 305 2.47 24.13 -26.89
N GLY A 306 2.54 23.07 -26.11
CA GLY A 306 3.08 23.08 -24.74
C GLY A 306 2.11 23.59 -23.67
N ILE A 307 0.82 23.74 -23.97
CA ILE A 307 -0.16 24.27 -23.00
C ILE A 307 -1.07 23.13 -22.54
N LEU A 308 -1.12 22.89 -21.23
CA LEU A 308 -1.97 21.90 -20.57
C LEU A 308 -2.71 22.56 -19.41
N VAL A 309 -4.03 22.40 -19.38
CA VAL A 309 -4.86 22.87 -18.27
C VAL A 309 -5.26 21.69 -17.40
N ILE A 310 -4.98 21.78 -16.11
CA ILE A 310 -5.35 20.77 -15.11
C ILE A 310 -6.23 21.40 -14.04
N SER A 311 -7.07 20.59 -13.43
CA SER A 311 -7.87 20.95 -12.27
C SER A 311 -7.48 20.08 -11.08
N VAL A 312 -7.24 20.70 -9.94
CA VAL A 312 -6.89 20.03 -8.68
C VAL A 312 -7.94 20.37 -7.64
N THR A 313 -8.51 19.35 -7.02
CA THR A 313 -9.41 19.54 -5.87
C THR A 313 -8.63 19.25 -4.60
N THR A 314 -8.41 20.25 -3.78
CA THR A 314 -7.58 20.15 -2.58
C THR A 314 -7.95 21.18 -1.54
N GLY A 315 -7.51 20.92 -0.30
CA GLY A 315 -7.52 21.94 0.72
C GLY A 315 -6.39 22.95 0.55
N ARG A 316 -6.63 24.17 1.00
CA ARG A 316 -5.60 25.21 1.05
C ARG A 316 -4.63 24.90 2.20
N ALA A 317 -3.50 24.30 1.88
CA ALA A 317 -2.47 23.89 2.83
C ALA A 317 -1.08 24.28 2.30
N PRO A 318 -0.09 24.44 3.19
CA PRO A 318 1.29 24.74 2.77
C PRO A 318 1.87 23.75 1.76
N THR A 319 1.40 22.50 1.76
CA THR A 319 1.81 21.46 0.80
C THR A 319 1.42 21.81 -0.63
N LEU A 320 0.21 22.37 -0.85
CA LEU A 320 -0.20 22.84 -2.17
C LEU A 320 0.79 23.88 -2.71
N TYR A 321 1.18 24.84 -1.87
CA TYR A 321 2.09 25.91 -2.28
C TYR A 321 3.51 25.39 -2.53
N THR A 322 3.94 24.36 -1.80
CA THR A 322 5.22 23.67 -2.06
C THR A 322 5.19 22.97 -3.40
N ASP A 323 4.10 22.26 -3.71
CA ASP A 323 3.95 21.54 -4.97
C ASP A 323 3.83 22.50 -6.18
N LEU A 324 3.12 23.62 -6.01
CA LEU A 324 3.06 24.70 -7.00
C LEU A 324 4.43 25.35 -7.21
N PHE A 325 5.18 25.55 -6.14
CA PHE A 325 6.55 26.09 -6.22
C PHE A 325 7.44 25.17 -7.03
N GLU A 326 7.45 23.87 -6.72
CA GLU A 326 8.24 22.91 -7.48
C GLU A 326 7.80 22.86 -8.95
N LEU A 327 6.48 22.88 -9.23
CA LEU A 327 5.96 22.93 -10.58
C LEU A 327 6.49 24.16 -11.36
N SER A 328 6.62 25.31 -10.68
CA SER A 328 7.13 26.55 -11.27
C SER A 328 8.66 26.56 -11.49
N THR A 329 9.40 25.61 -10.89
CA THR A 329 10.87 25.53 -11.04
C THR A 329 11.34 24.71 -12.24
N PHE A 330 10.41 24.05 -12.96
CA PHE A 330 10.78 23.30 -14.16
C PHE A 330 11.30 24.26 -15.25
N GLU A 331 12.42 23.89 -15.86
CA GLU A 331 13.03 24.64 -16.94
C GLU A 331 12.06 24.81 -18.12
N ASP A 332 11.97 26.03 -18.64
CA ASP A 332 11.05 26.40 -19.73
C ASP A 332 9.57 26.15 -19.44
N VAL A 333 9.14 26.21 -18.17
CA VAL A 333 7.76 26.06 -17.76
C VAL A 333 7.31 27.27 -16.95
N ASN A 334 6.13 27.79 -17.29
CA ASN A 334 5.40 28.77 -16.50
C ASN A 334 4.06 28.21 -16.07
N ILE A 335 3.53 28.66 -14.95
CA ILE A 335 2.21 28.29 -14.46
C ILE A 335 1.31 29.50 -14.30
N GLU A 336 0.03 29.30 -14.57
CA GLU A 336 -1.02 30.27 -14.26
C GLU A 336 -2.07 29.58 -13.40
N ILE A 337 -2.54 30.27 -12.36
CA ILE A 337 -3.50 29.76 -11.38
C ILE A 337 -4.78 30.57 -11.55
N ASP A 338 -5.92 29.91 -11.76
CA ASP A 338 -7.23 30.57 -12.01
C ASP A 338 -7.94 31.06 -10.74
N ASN A 339 -7.45 30.67 -9.56
CA ASN A 339 -8.04 31.03 -8.26
C ASN A 339 -7.26 32.21 -7.64
N GLU A 340 -7.89 33.37 -7.56
CA GLU A 340 -7.26 34.60 -7.06
C GLU A 340 -6.76 34.50 -5.61
N GLU A 341 -7.51 33.82 -4.75
CA GLU A 341 -7.15 33.65 -3.35
C GLU A 341 -5.93 32.70 -3.20
N VAL A 342 -5.92 31.58 -3.92
CA VAL A 342 -4.78 30.66 -3.97
C VAL A 342 -3.55 31.38 -4.58
N CYS A 343 -3.74 32.15 -5.63
CA CYS A 343 -2.66 32.94 -6.26
C CYS A 343 -2.03 33.93 -5.28
N ARG A 344 -2.85 34.63 -4.49
CA ARG A 344 -2.38 35.57 -3.46
C ARG A 344 -1.60 34.82 -2.36
N GLU A 345 -2.17 33.75 -1.79
CA GLU A 345 -1.53 32.97 -0.73
C GLU A 345 -0.23 32.31 -1.21
N TYR A 346 -0.20 31.84 -2.45
CA TYR A 346 1.01 31.33 -3.08
C TYR A 346 2.08 32.44 -3.22
N GLY A 347 1.69 33.65 -3.63
CA GLY A 347 2.60 34.80 -3.69
C GLY A 347 3.18 35.19 -2.31
N GLU A 348 2.38 35.11 -1.26
CA GLU A 348 2.84 35.31 0.12
C GLU A 348 3.79 34.20 0.59
N PHE A 349 3.48 32.94 0.25
CA PHE A 349 4.35 31.81 0.52
C PHE A 349 5.73 31.99 -0.12
N ILE A 350 5.81 32.36 -1.40
CA ILE A 350 7.06 32.63 -2.10
C ILE A 350 7.86 33.74 -1.45
N LYS A 351 7.21 34.89 -1.12
CA LYS A 351 7.86 36.00 -0.43
C LYS A 351 8.43 35.57 0.92
N LYS A 352 7.66 34.83 1.70
CA LYS A 352 8.10 34.31 3.01
C LYS A 352 9.29 33.35 2.85
N ALA A 353 9.23 32.42 1.89
CA ALA A 353 10.31 31.49 1.61
C ALA A 353 11.61 32.21 1.21
N ALA A 354 11.51 33.21 0.31
CA ALA A 354 12.63 34.00 -0.13
C ALA A 354 13.25 34.85 1.01
N SER A 355 12.42 35.39 1.90
CA SER A 355 12.90 36.18 3.05
C SER A 355 13.53 35.31 4.14
N ALA A 356 13.10 34.07 4.29
CA ALA A 356 13.62 33.13 5.28
C ALA A 356 14.94 32.44 4.84
N ALA A 357 15.21 32.39 3.54
CA ALA A 357 16.44 31.83 3.00
C ALA A 357 17.60 32.85 3.17
N LYS A 358 18.37 32.71 4.23
CA LYS A 358 19.64 33.45 4.39
C LYS A 358 20.76 32.61 3.82
N LEU A 359 21.45 33.10 2.79
CA LEU A 359 22.75 32.57 2.39
C LEU A 359 23.74 32.82 3.54
N VAL A 360 24.15 31.75 4.20
CA VAL A 360 25.33 31.80 5.06
C VAL A 360 26.52 31.69 4.14
N SER A 361 27.25 32.80 3.97
CA SER A 361 28.55 32.77 3.31
C SER A 361 29.47 31.86 4.11
N LEU A 362 29.87 30.73 3.53
CA LEU A 362 30.92 29.85 4.03
C LEU A 362 32.25 30.56 4.02
#